data_68db8413976de9b61f54f87247b8154e
#
_entry.id   68db8413976de9b61f54f87247b8154e
#
_cell.length_a   1.000
_cell.length_b   1.000
_cell.length_c   1.000
_cell.angle_alpha   90.00
_cell.angle_beta   90.00
_cell.angle_gamma   90.00
#
_symmetry.space_group_name_H-M   'P 1'
#
loop_
_entity.id
_entity.type
_entity.pdbx_description
1 polymer ?
#
loop_
_entity_poly.entity_id
_entity_poly.type
_entity_poly.pdbx_seq_one_letter_code
_entity_poly.pdbx_strand_id
1 'polypeptide(L)'
;MVSVGTFVIEKGARLAFEIVRQEPCTCLCDPVWVTGLSLVDGSGETIRDEAYDPSVDTVEWLGRVAFVDDAEEPLSEGLYTVSIQTSIGEFSACVEVVASQRMARMGRFSASASVCGLELRVYRLLTDEDDGASLTLRQGDRLMVALAGNATTGFEWANTLLVEYAVLRETEQMEYRAKPHPAEMVGFGGTFLFRYEAIAQGSQAFRFVYRRPWESVQPKEIVEFSVHVS
;
A
#
# COMPACT_ATOMS: atom_id res chain seq x y z
N MET A 1 -14.17 -17.14 5.05
CA MET A 1 -13.44 -16.08 5.78
C MET A 1 -12.07 -16.60 6.18
N VAL A 2 -11.03 -15.94 5.79
CA VAL A 2 -9.64 -16.27 6.14
C VAL A 2 -9.08 -15.09 6.92
N SER A 3 -8.76 -15.31 8.20
CA SER A 3 -8.16 -14.29 9.05
C SER A 3 -6.65 -14.25 8.83
N VAL A 4 -6.13 -13.07 8.54
CA VAL A 4 -4.72 -12.82 8.19
C VAL A 4 -3.87 -12.45 9.40
N GLY A 5 -4.48 -12.21 10.55
CA GLY A 5 -3.79 -11.80 11.77
C GLY A 5 -4.17 -10.39 12.24
N THR A 6 -3.45 -9.89 13.23
CA THR A 6 -3.68 -8.56 13.80
C THR A 6 -2.55 -7.62 13.40
N PHE A 7 -2.89 -6.44 12.89
CA PHE A 7 -1.96 -5.38 12.54
C PHE A 7 -2.02 -4.26 13.58
N VAL A 8 -0.86 -3.77 14.00
CA VAL A 8 -0.78 -2.65 14.94
C VAL A 8 -0.19 -1.45 14.21
N ILE A 9 -0.91 -0.35 14.19
CA ILE A 9 -0.49 0.88 13.53
C ILE A 9 -0.57 2.06 14.50
N GLU A 10 0.22 3.07 14.23
CA GLU A 10 0.11 4.34 14.93
C GLU A 10 -1.12 5.10 14.45
N LYS A 11 -1.72 5.87 15.36
CA LYS A 11 -2.77 6.82 15.00
C LYS A 11 -2.28 7.76 13.89
N GLY A 12 -3.07 7.89 12.84
CA GLY A 12 -2.73 8.67 11.64
C GLY A 12 -1.88 7.92 10.60
N ALA A 13 -1.51 6.66 10.85
CA ALA A 13 -0.83 5.86 9.84
C ALA A 13 -1.79 5.35 8.77
N ARG A 14 -1.32 5.34 7.54
CA ARG A 14 -2.04 4.80 6.38
C ARG A 14 -1.56 3.39 6.06
N LEU A 15 -2.46 2.54 5.57
CA LEU A 15 -2.16 1.17 5.13
C LEU A 15 -2.56 0.98 3.67
N ALA A 16 -1.80 0.15 2.98
CA ALA A 16 -2.20 -0.42 1.70
C ALA A 16 -2.28 -1.94 1.82
N PHE A 17 -3.29 -2.52 1.20
CA PHE A 17 -3.51 -3.97 1.14
C PHE A 17 -3.33 -4.44 -0.30
N GLU A 18 -2.64 -5.54 -0.47
CA GLU A 18 -2.38 -6.12 -1.77
C GLU A 18 -2.62 -7.64 -1.71
N ILE A 19 -3.46 -8.15 -2.61
CA ILE A 19 -3.63 -9.60 -2.80
C ILE A 19 -2.75 -9.99 -3.99
N VAL A 20 -1.80 -10.87 -3.77
CA VAL A 20 -0.84 -11.31 -4.78
C VAL A 20 -1.01 -12.81 -5.03
N ARG A 21 -1.01 -13.21 -6.30
CA ARG A 21 -0.94 -14.63 -6.64
C ARG A 21 0.47 -15.14 -6.40
N GLN A 22 0.60 -16.21 -5.61
CA GLN A 22 1.86 -16.93 -5.48
C GLN A 22 2.01 -17.92 -6.64
N GLU A 23 3.09 -17.82 -7.39
CA GLU A 23 3.45 -18.83 -8.38
C GLU A 23 4.31 -19.94 -7.75
N PRO A 24 4.12 -21.21 -8.14
CA PRO A 24 3.18 -21.72 -9.13
C PRO A 24 1.84 -22.10 -8.51
N CYS A 25 0.76 -21.38 -8.82
CA CYS A 25 -0.59 -21.79 -8.43
C CYS A 25 -1.30 -22.42 -9.61
N THR A 26 -1.44 -23.73 -9.61
CA THR A 26 -2.17 -24.48 -10.65
C THR A 26 -3.67 -24.60 -10.37
N CYS A 27 -4.13 -24.10 -9.22
CA CYS A 27 -5.50 -24.31 -8.74
C CYS A 27 -6.49 -23.18 -9.09
N LEU A 28 -6.01 -22.01 -9.54
CA LEU A 28 -6.85 -20.88 -9.93
C LEU A 28 -6.62 -20.56 -11.40
N CYS A 29 -7.59 -20.95 -12.23
CA CYS A 29 -7.58 -20.66 -13.68
C CYS A 29 -8.27 -19.34 -14.00
N ASP A 30 -9.14 -18.85 -13.11
CA ASP A 30 -9.94 -17.65 -13.31
C ASP A 30 -9.34 -16.44 -12.57
N PRO A 31 -9.49 -15.22 -13.12
CA PRO A 31 -9.11 -14.01 -12.43
C PRO A 31 -9.89 -13.85 -11.11
N VAL A 32 -9.21 -13.37 -10.07
CA VAL A 32 -9.83 -13.05 -8.79
C VAL A 32 -10.20 -11.57 -8.79
N TRP A 33 -11.47 -11.29 -8.55
CA TRP A 33 -12.00 -9.93 -8.49
C TRP A 33 -12.20 -9.51 -7.03
N VAL A 34 -11.85 -8.28 -6.70
CA VAL A 34 -12.26 -7.66 -5.44
C VAL A 34 -13.67 -7.11 -5.66
N THR A 35 -14.60 -7.52 -4.81
CA THR A 35 -16.03 -7.15 -4.90
C THR A 35 -16.47 -6.20 -3.80
N GLY A 36 -15.65 -6.03 -2.75
CA GLY A 36 -15.95 -5.10 -1.68
C GLY A 36 -14.84 -4.98 -0.66
N LEU A 37 -14.91 -3.91 0.11
CA LEU A 37 -14.05 -3.64 1.24
C LEU A 37 -14.89 -3.06 2.37
N SER A 38 -14.74 -3.56 3.58
CA SER A 38 -15.38 -3.00 4.76
C SER A 38 -14.40 -2.81 5.90
N LEU A 39 -14.64 -1.78 6.70
CA LEU A 39 -13.93 -1.47 7.94
C LEU A 39 -14.95 -1.39 9.07
N VAL A 40 -14.78 -2.20 10.08
CA VAL A 40 -15.67 -2.31 11.25
C VAL A 40 -14.85 -2.04 12.50
N ASP A 41 -15.36 -1.23 13.42
CA ASP A 41 -14.70 -0.96 14.69
C ASP A 41 -14.90 -2.07 15.73
N GLY A 42 -14.27 -1.95 16.90
CA GLY A 42 -14.35 -2.92 17.98
C GLY A 42 -15.74 -3.05 18.64
N SER A 43 -16.66 -2.13 18.37
CA SER A 43 -18.07 -2.22 18.81
C SER A 43 -18.95 -2.94 17.80
N GLY A 44 -18.47 -3.19 16.60
CA GLY A 44 -19.21 -3.76 15.48
C GLY A 44 -19.89 -2.70 14.60
N GLU A 45 -19.56 -1.41 14.77
CA GLU A 45 -20.03 -0.36 13.90
C GLU A 45 -19.21 -0.34 12.61
N THR A 46 -19.91 -0.26 11.46
CA THR A 46 -19.28 -0.15 10.14
C THR A 46 -18.85 1.29 9.91
N ILE A 47 -17.54 1.51 9.88
CA ILE A 47 -16.92 2.83 9.62
C ILE A 47 -16.87 3.10 8.12
N ARG A 48 -16.60 2.06 7.32
CA ARG A 48 -16.52 2.15 5.87
C ARG A 48 -17.03 0.88 5.24
N ASP A 49 -17.78 1.03 4.14
CA ASP A 49 -18.27 -0.10 3.34
C ASP A 49 -18.28 0.31 1.86
N GLU A 50 -17.49 -0.37 1.06
CA GLU A 50 -17.35 -0.10 -0.36
C GLU A 50 -17.64 -1.37 -1.15
N ALA A 51 -18.54 -1.25 -2.12
CA ALA A 51 -18.81 -2.30 -3.10
C ALA A 51 -18.16 -1.93 -4.44
N TYR A 52 -17.49 -2.88 -5.05
CA TYR A 52 -16.89 -2.74 -6.36
C TYR A 52 -17.65 -3.57 -7.38
N ASP A 53 -17.96 -2.96 -8.52
CA ASP A 53 -18.59 -3.66 -9.65
C ASP A 53 -17.50 -4.14 -10.63
N PRO A 54 -17.20 -5.43 -10.67
CA PRO A 54 -16.16 -5.96 -11.56
C PRO A 54 -16.51 -5.83 -13.04
N SER A 55 -17.76 -5.52 -13.39
CA SER A 55 -18.18 -5.30 -14.79
C SER A 55 -17.85 -3.88 -15.28
N VAL A 56 -17.67 -2.94 -14.39
CA VAL A 56 -17.35 -1.53 -14.70
C VAL A 56 -15.86 -1.27 -14.55
N ASP A 57 -15.25 -1.87 -13.54
CA ASP A 57 -13.81 -1.82 -13.30
C ASP A 57 -13.13 -2.90 -14.14
N THR A 58 -12.91 -2.62 -15.41
CA THR A 58 -12.27 -3.53 -16.38
C THR A 58 -10.79 -3.82 -16.12
N VAL A 59 -10.29 -3.45 -14.99
CA VAL A 59 -8.96 -3.82 -14.55
C VAL A 59 -9.05 -5.21 -13.95
N GLU A 60 -8.37 -6.16 -14.55
CA GLU A 60 -8.02 -7.45 -13.95
C GLU A 60 -7.34 -7.17 -12.61
N TRP A 61 -8.12 -7.11 -11.53
CA TRP A 61 -7.64 -6.97 -10.17
C TRP A 61 -7.00 -8.28 -9.72
N LEU A 62 -5.97 -8.72 -10.43
CA LEU A 62 -4.96 -9.54 -9.84
C LEU A 62 -4.29 -8.69 -8.78
N GLY A 63 -5.05 -8.56 -7.72
CA GLY A 63 -4.51 -8.39 -6.45
C GLY A 63 -4.12 -7.05 -5.94
N ARG A 64 -4.86 -5.93 -6.04
CA ARG A 64 -4.34 -4.74 -5.36
C ARG A 64 -5.43 -3.78 -4.87
N VAL A 65 -5.68 -3.80 -3.59
CA VAL A 65 -6.50 -2.78 -2.93
C VAL A 65 -5.57 -1.88 -2.12
N ALA A 66 -5.40 -0.64 -2.56
CA ALA A 66 -4.82 0.39 -1.72
C ALA A 66 -5.94 0.96 -0.87
N PHE A 67 -5.86 0.75 0.44
CA PHE A 67 -6.72 1.42 1.40
C PHE A 67 -5.99 2.69 1.81
N VAL A 68 -6.31 3.76 1.11
CA VAL A 68 -5.97 5.11 1.58
C VAL A 68 -7.14 5.53 2.44
N ASP A 69 -6.91 5.83 3.70
CA ASP A 69 -7.90 6.47 4.53
C ASP A 69 -8.08 7.90 3.99
N ASP A 70 -9.03 8.06 3.08
CA ASP A 70 -9.49 9.36 2.59
C ASP A 70 -10.42 10.03 3.60
N ALA A 71 -10.63 9.43 4.78
CA ALA A 71 -11.38 10.05 5.84
C ALA A 71 -10.63 11.31 6.28
N GLU A 72 -11.36 12.41 6.33
CA GLU A 72 -10.86 13.71 6.82
C GLU A 72 -10.34 13.63 8.26
N GLU A 73 -10.65 12.55 8.98
CA GLU A 73 -10.18 12.28 10.33
C GLU A 73 -9.48 10.92 10.42
N PRO A 74 -8.27 10.86 10.99
CA PRO A 74 -7.57 9.59 11.21
C PRO A 74 -8.35 8.71 12.19
N LEU A 75 -8.28 7.39 12.01
CA LEU A 75 -8.89 6.41 12.91
C LEU A 75 -8.47 6.67 14.36
N SER A 76 -9.43 6.60 15.27
CA SER A 76 -9.17 6.69 16.71
C SER A 76 -8.44 5.46 17.22
N GLU A 77 -7.83 5.55 18.41
CA GLU A 77 -7.23 4.38 19.05
C GLU A 77 -8.30 3.31 19.31
N GLY A 78 -8.02 2.08 18.92
CA GLY A 78 -8.95 0.97 19.05
C GLY A 78 -8.62 -0.21 18.17
N LEU A 79 -9.50 -1.19 18.19
CA LEU A 79 -9.42 -2.39 17.37
C LEU A 79 -10.42 -2.27 16.21
N TYR A 80 -9.94 -2.58 15.00
CA TYR A 80 -10.74 -2.57 13.79
C TYR A 80 -10.61 -3.90 13.07
N THR A 81 -11.62 -4.26 12.29
CA THR A 81 -11.57 -5.38 11.37
C THR A 81 -11.71 -4.85 9.95
N VAL A 82 -10.72 -5.14 9.11
CA VAL A 82 -10.78 -4.91 7.67
C VAL A 82 -11.19 -6.21 7.01
N SER A 83 -12.22 -6.18 6.17
CA SER A 83 -12.65 -7.32 5.36
C SER A 83 -12.57 -6.95 3.89
N ILE A 84 -11.91 -7.80 3.12
CA ILE A 84 -11.79 -7.70 1.66
C ILE A 84 -12.58 -8.85 1.06
N GLN A 85 -13.64 -8.51 0.36
CA GLN A 85 -14.49 -9.47 -0.34
C GLN A 85 -13.94 -9.70 -1.74
N THR A 86 -13.86 -10.95 -2.14
CA THR A 86 -13.40 -11.35 -3.48
C THR A 86 -14.33 -12.38 -4.10
N SER A 87 -14.21 -12.60 -5.41
CA SER A 87 -14.97 -13.63 -6.13
C SER A 87 -14.78 -15.06 -5.61
N ILE A 88 -13.72 -15.31 -4.83
CA ILE A 88 -13.40 -16.64 -4.29
C ILE A 88 -13.56 -16.75 -2.77
N GLY A 89 -13.92 -15.66 -2.10
CA GLY A 89 -14.13 -15.64 -0.66
C GLY A 89 -13.70 -14.32 -0.01
N GLU A 90 -13.74 -14.32 1.31
CA GLU A 90 -13.46 -13.15 2.13
C GLU A 90 -12.13 -13.32 2.88
N PHE A 91 -11.30 -12.28 2.83
CA PHE A 91 -10.10 -12.12 3.65
C PHE A 91 -10.36 -11.08 4.72
N SER A 92 -9.99 -11.35 5.95
CA SER A 92 -10.13 -10.40 7.04
C SER A 92 -8.82 -10.23 7.82
N ALA A 93 -8.58 -9.03 8.30
CA ALA A 93 -7.46 -8.68 9.15
C ALA A 93 -7.93 -7.80 10.31
N CYS A 94 -7.38 -8.02 11.49
CA CYS A 94 -7.57 -7.08 12.60
C CYS A 94 -6.50 -5.98 12.51
N VAL A 95 -6.90 -4.74 12.75
CA VAL A 95 -6.01 -3.58 12.82
C VAL A 95 -6.18 -2.94 14.20
N GLU A 96 -5.12 -2.91 14.99
CA GLU A 96 -5.10 -2.19 16.26
C GLU A 96 -4.42 -0.84 16.06
N VAL A 97 -5.16 0.25 16.24
CA VAL A 97 -4.66 1.62 16.19
C VAL A 97 -4.22 2.01 17.60
N VAL A 98 -2.98 2.40 17.76
CA VAL A 98 -2.39 2.75 19.06
C VAL A 98 -1.69 4.11 19.01
N ALA A 99 -1.53 4.76 20.18
CA ALA A 99 -0.68 5.94 20.27
C ALA A 99 0.78 5.60 19.95
N SER A 100 1.50 6.51 19.31
CA SER A 100 2.90 6.33 18.87
C SER A 100 3.83 5.85 20.00
N GLN A 101 3.63 6.33 21.23
CA GLN A 101 4.41 5.90 22.39
C GLN A 101 4.21 4.41 22.75
N ARG A 102 3.08 3.82 22.38
CA ARG A 102 2.77 2.41 22.66
C ARG A 102 3.38 1.49 21.58
N MET A 103 3.49 1.96 20.34
CA MET A 103 4.11 1.21 19.24
C MET A 103 5.51 0.71 19.57
N ALA A 104 6.32 1.54 20.23
CA ALA A 104 7.70 1.20 20.59
C ALA A 104 7.83 -0.03 21.50
N ARG A 105 6.73 -0.45 22.16
CA ARG A 105 6.72 -1.54 23.15
C ARG A 105 6.09 -2.84 22.62
N MET A 106 5.43 -2.82 21.47
CA MET A 106 4.71 -3.98 20.97
C MET A 106 5.59 -4.82 20.04
N GLY A 107 5.53 -6.13 20.22
CA GLY A 107 6.32 -7.09 19.46
C GLY A 107 5.98 -7.15 17.97
N ARG A 108 6.75 -7.94 17.26
CA ARG A 108 6.80 -8.09 15.81
C ARG A 108 5.46 -8.15 15.11
N PHE A 109 5.48 -7.59 13.91
CA PHE A 109 4.41 -7.63 12.95
C PHE A 109 4.87 -8.29 11.65
N SER A 110 4.36 -9.41 11.30
CA SER A 110 4.35 -9.93 9.94
C SER A 110 3.07 -10.73 9.77
N ALA A 111 2.25 -10.35 8.84
CA ALA A 111 1.15 -11.18 8.45
C ALA A 111 1.15 -11.32 6.94
N SER A 112 1.40 -12.51 6.50
CA SER A 112 0.99 -12.99 5.21
C SER A 112 0.11 -14.21 5.48
N ALA A 113 -1.10 -14.23 4.96
CA ALA A 113 -1.89 -15.44 4.91
C ALA A 113 -2.01 -15.86 3.46
N SER A 114 -1.64 -17.09 3.20
CA SER A 114 -1.79 -17.70 1.90
C SER A 114 -2.99 -18.63 1.92
N VAL A 115 -3.93 -18.42 1.01
CA VAL A 115 -5.07 -19.31 0.79
C VAL A 115 -5.21 -19.57 -0.69
N CYS A 116 -5.20 -20.82 -1.08
CA CYS A 116 -5.34 -21.23 -2.49
C CYS A 116 -4.37 -20.52 -3.43
N GLY A 117 -3.12 -20.28 -3.01
CA GLY A 117 -2.12 -19.59 -3.82
C GLY A 117 -2.27 -18.07 -3.89
N LEU A 118 -3.09 -17.47 -3.04
CA LEU A 118 -3.18 -16.03 -2.86
C LEU A 118 -2.50 -15.64 -1.54
N GLU A 119 -1.75 -14.54 -1.57
CA GLU A 119 -1.13 -13.91 -0.42
C GLU A 119 -1.73 -12.51 -0.23
N LEU A 120 -2.23 -12.22 0.97
CA LEU A 120 -2.56 -10.85 1.35
C LEU A 120 -1.29 -10.20 1.93
N ARG A 121 -0.84 -9.13 1.31
CA ARG A 121 0.27 -8.30 1.78
C ARG A 121 -0.27 -7.00 2.33
N VAL A 122 0.30 -6.56 3.45
CA VAL A 122 -0.03 -5.28 4.07
C VAL A 122 1.20 -4.42 4.11
N TYR A 123 1.04 -3.17 3.71
CA TYR A 123 2.09 -2.17 3.65
C TYR A 123 1.73 -0.97 4.51
N ARG A 124 2.72 -0.36 5.14
CA ARG A 124 2.64 1.04 5.54
C ARG A 124 2.63 1.86 4.26
N LEU A 125 1.73 2.84 4.17
CA LEU A 125 1.58 3.67 2.99
C LEU A 125 2.11 5.07 3.25
N LEU A 126 2.96 5.56 2.31
CA LEU A 126 3.34 6.96 2.18
C LEU A 126 2.89 7.46 0.80
N THR A 127 2.47 8.72 0.76
CA THR A 127 2.03 9.41 -0.45
C THR A 127 2.81 10.72 -0.61
N ASP A 128 2.55 11.47 -1.66
CA ASP A 128 3.08 12.83 -1.86
C ASP A 128 2.67 13.80 -0.75
N GLU A 129 1.55 13.56 -0.06
CA GLU A 129 1.13 14.36 1.09
C GLU A 129 2.00 14.18 2.33
N ASP A 130 2.79 13.11 2.38
CA ASP A 130 3.71 12.81 3.49
C ASP A 130 5.11 13.38 3.26
N ASP A 131 5.29 14.35 2.36
CA ASP A 131 6.59 15.00 2.11
C ASP A 131 7.21 15.54 3.40
N GLY A 132 8.48 15.24 3.64
CA GLY A 132 9.21 15.56 4.86
C GLY A 132 8.91 14.62 6.03
N ALA A 133 8.06 13.61 5.89
CA ALA A 133 7.70 12.71 6.97
C ALA A 133 8.85 11.79 7.39
N SER A 134 8.79 11.38 8.66
CA SER A 134 9.66 10.35 9.23
C SER A 134 8.81 9.18 9.72
N LEU A 135 9.08 8.00 9.19
CA LEU A 135 8.36 6.76 9.50
C LEU A 135 9.26 5.80 10.27
N THR A 136 8.72 5.18 11.31
CA THR A 136 9.39 4.06 11.99
C THR A 136 8.78 2.74 11.55
N LEU A 137 9.64 1.83 11.10
CA LEU A 137 9.33 0.45 10.73
C LEU A 137 10.10 -0.52 11.62
N ARG A 138 9.70 -1.78 11.59
CA ARG A 138 10.45 -2.90 12.15
C ARG A 138 10.99 -3.76 11.04
N GLN A 139 12.05 -4.49 11.33
CA GLN A 139 12.58 -5.46 10.38
C GLN A 139 11.49 -6.48 9.99
N GLY A 140 11.27 -6.65 8.69
CA GLY A 140 10.20 -7.45 8.11
C GLY A 140 8.91 -6.68 7.77
N ASP A 141 8.77 -5.41 8.20
CA ASP A 141 7.67 -4.57 7.76
C ASP A 141 7.79 -4.22 6.28
N ARG A 142 6.65 -4.01 5.66
CA ARG A 142 6.56 -3.59 4.25
C ARG A 142 6.13 -2.14 4.14
N LEU A 143 6.74 -1.43 3.19
CA LEU A 143 6.44 -0.04 2.86
C LEU A 143 6.00 0.06 1.40
N MET A 144 4.90 0.75 1.16
CA MET A 144 4.48 1.19 -0.17
C MET A 144 4.57 2.71 -0.24
N VAL A 145 5.22 3.23 -1.27
CA VAL A 145 5.19 4.66 -1.61
C VAL A 145 4.35 4.82 -2.86
N ALA A 146 3.26 5.59 -2.75
CA ALA A 146 2.28 5.80 -3.81
C ALA A 146 2.26 7.29 -4.20
N LEU A 147 2.85 7.64 -5.34
CA LEU A 147 3.02 9.01 -5.79
C LEU A 147 2.12 9.27 -7.01
N ALA A 148 1.31 10.32 -6.92
CA ALA A 148 0.44 10.72 -8.02
C ALA A 148 1.25 11.21 -9.22
N GLY A 149 0.79 10.93 -10.44
CA GLY A 149 1.46 11.40 -11.63
C GLY A 149 0.76 11.00 -12.92
N ASN A 150 1.36 11.35 -14.05
CA ASN A 150 0.83 11.04 -15.36
C ASN A 150 1.94 10.57 -16.32
N ALA A 151 2.10 9.25 -16.45
CA ALA A 151 3.11 8.65 -17.31
C ALA A 151 2.88 8.95 -18.81
N THR A 152 1.65 9.24 -19.23
CA THR A 152 1.34 9.54 -20.64
C THR A 152 1.98 10.84 -21.13
N THR A 153 2.42 11.71 -20.20
CA THR A 153 3.13 12.95 -20.49
C THR A 153 4.66 12.78 -20.57
N GLY A 154 5.14 11.54 -20.37
CA GLY A 154 6.56 11.21 -20.35
C GLY A 154 7.24 11.53 -19.02
N PHE A 155 6.51 12.02 -18.03
CA PHE A 155 7.03 12.19 -16.68
C PHE A 155 6.99 10.87 -15.92
N GLU A 156 7.99 10.65 -15.08
CA GLU A 156 8.05 9.50 -14.17
C GLU A 156 8.63 9.92 -12.83
N TRP A 157 8.27 9.18 -11.80
CA TRP A 157 8.92 9.26 -10.50
C TRP A 157 10.11 8.32 -10.45
N ALA A 158 11.22 8.80 -9.92
CA ALA A 158 12.41 7.99 -9.68
C ALA A 158 12.98 8.30 -8.29
N ASN A 159 13.32 7.26 -7.54
CA ASN A 159 14.12 7.40 -6.32
C ASN A 159 15.57 7.69 -6.73
N THR A 160 16.11 8.83 -6.30
CA THR A 160 17.45 9.31 -6.68
C THR A 160 18.50 9.14 -5.58
N LEU A 161 18.11 8.72 -4.38
CA LEU A 161 19.06 8.39 -3.33
C LEU A 161 19.50 6.93 -3.47
N LEU A 162 20.74 6.77 -3.94
CA LEU A 162 21.43 5.48 -3.92
C LEU A 162 22.03 5.29 -2.53
N VAL A 163 21.73 4.18 -1.88
CA VAL A 163 22.24 3.84 -0.56
C VAL A 163 23.17 2.64 -0.68
N GLU A 164 24.39 2.79 -0.21
CA GLU A 164 25.40 1.71 -0.25
C GLU A 164 25.03 0.54 0.64
N TYR A 165 24.34 0.83 1.77
CA TYR A 165 23.79 -0.18 2.68
C TYR A 165 22.29 0.10 2.88
N ALA A 166 21.48 -0.56 2.08
CA ALA A 166 20.05 -0.39 2.15
C ALA A 166 19.47 -1.02 3.43
N VAL A 167 18.72 -0.23 4.20
CA VAL A 167 17.89 -0.73 5.31
C VAL A 167 16.59 -1.30 4.79
N LEU A 168 16.13 -0.78 3.64
CA LEU A 168 14.98 -1.26 2.90
C LEU A 168 15.41 -1.79 1.54
N ARG A 169 14.87 -2.93 1.17
CA ARG A 169 15.06 -3.55 -0.14
C ARG A 169 13.83 -3.34 -0.98
N GLU A 170 14.00 -2.88 -2.20
CA GLU A 170 12.94 -2.88 -3.20
C GLU A 170 12.53 -4.33 -3.51
N THR A 171 11.24 -4.63 -3.40
CA THR A 171 10.73 -6.00 -3.57
C THR A 171 10.20 -6.25 -4.97
N GLU A 172 9.76 -5.20 -5.64
CA GLU A 172 9.22 -5.23 -7.01
C GLU A 172 9.64 -3.96 -7.74
N GLN A 173 9.77 -4.04 -9.05
CA GLN A 173 10.00 -2.85 -9.88
C GLN A 173 8.84 -1.87 -9.74
N MET A 174 9.13 -0.58 -9.89
CA MET A 174 8.12 0.48 -9.91
C MET A 174 7.01 0.14 -10.91
N GLU A 175 5.78 0.30 -10.47
CA GLU A 175 4.58 0.09 -11.26
C GLU A 175 3.81 1.39 -11.41
N TYR A 176 3.33 1.66 -12.63
CA TYR A 176 2.39 2.74 -12.88
C TYR A 176 0.99 2.20 -13.07
N ARG A 177 0.02 2.77 -12.34
CA ARG A 177 -1.40 2.49 -12.49
C ARG A 177 -2.13 3.72 -12.98
N ALA A 178 -2.70 3.61 -14.16
CA ALA A 178 -3.63 4.61 -14.64
C ALA A 178 -4.90 4.63 -13.77
N LYS A 179 -5.46 5.81 -13.53
CA LYS A 179 -6.79 5.91 -12.95
C LYS A 179 -7.82 5.34 -13.94
N PRO A 180 -8.86 4.64 -13.45
CA PRO A 180 -9.98 4.23 -14.30
C PRO A 180 -10.55 5.45 -15.01
N HIS A 181 -10.81 5.33 -16.30
CA HIS A 181 -11.38 6.41 -17.11
C HIS A 181 -12.21 5.82 -18.25
N PRO A 182 -13.23 6.55 -18.76
CA PRO A 182 -13.95 6.13 -19.97
C PRO A 182 -13.01 5.95 -21.14
N ALA A 183 -13.25 4.93 -21.97
CA ALA A 183 -12.36 4.54 -23.08
C ALA A 183 -12.08 5.65 -24.13
N GLU A 184 -12.94 6.67 -24.18
CA GLU A 184 -12.80 7.79 -25.10
C GLU A 184 -11.94 8.95 -24.59
N MET A 185 -11.49 8.89 -23.32
CA MET A 185 -10.70 9.94 -22.69
C MET A 185 -9.23 9.53 -22.59
N VAL A 186 -8.33 10.45 -22.95
CA VAL A 186 -6.88 10.28 -22.85
C VAL A 186 -6.29 11.30 -21.87
N GLY A 187 -5.13 10.99 -21.29
CA GLY A 187 -4.40 11.95 -20.46
C GLY A 187 -4.78 11.94 -18.98
N PHE A 188 -5.51 10.95 -18.52
CA PHE A 188 -5.76 10.77 -17.09
C PHE A 188 -4.47 10.41 -16.36
N GLY A 189 -4.31 11.02 -15.18
CA GLY A 189 -3.22 10.68 -14.29
C GLY A 189 -3.39 9.25 -13.72
N GLY A 190 -2.43 8.88 -12.90
CA GLY A 190 -2.40 7.59 -12.22
C GLY A 190 -1.52 7.69 -10.99
N THR A 191 -1.05 6.55 -10.53
CA THR A 191 -0.22 6.42 -9.35
C THR A 191 1.00 5.56 -9.66
N PHE A 192 2.17 6.04 -9.29
CA PHE A 192 3.41 5.28 -9.31
C PHE A 192 3.57 4.59 -7.95
N LEU A 193 3.78 3.29 -7.94
CA LEU A 193 3.89 2.45 -6.75
C LEU A 193 5.30 1.89 -6.62
N PHE A 194 5.92 2.15 -5.48
CA PHE A 194 7.21 1.61 -5.08
C PHE A 194 7.02 0.73 -3.84
N ARG A 195 7.61 -0.46 -3.83
CA ARG A 195 7.42 -1.45 -2.76
C ARG A 195 8.74 -1.83 -2.15
N TYR A 196 8.80 -1.75 -0.84
CA TYR A 196 10.00 -2.03 -0.06
C TYR A 196 9.71 -2.98 1.10
N GLU A 197 10.74 -3.69 1.53
CA GLU A 197 10.77 -4.49 2.76
C GLU A 197 11.91 -4.02 3.64
N ALA A 198 11.66 -3.84 4.93
CA ALA A 198 12.66 -3.50 5.92
C ALA A 198 13.51 -4.73 6.24
N ILE A 199 14.80 -4.72 5.82
CA ILE A 199 15.69 -5.89 5.90
C ILE A 199 16.75 -5.77 6.97
N ALA A 200 17.08 -4.56 7.44
CA ALA A 200 18.09 -4.31 8.44
C ALA A 200 17.72 -3.12 9.32
N GLN A 201 18.28 -3.07 10.52
CA GLN A 201 18.15 -1.91 11.41
C GLN A 201 18.97 -0.73 10.88
N GLY A 202 18.48 0.48 11.11
CA GLY A 202 19.15 1.71 10.69
C GLY A 202 18.17 2.76 10.18
N SER A 203 18.70 3.77 9.48
CA SER A 203 17.89 4.83 8.88
C SER A 203 18.23 4.98 7.42
N GLN A 204 17.22 5.22 6.61
CA GLN A 204 17.34 5.46 5.18
C GLN A 204 16.49 6.65 4.78
N ALA A 205 17.08 7.58 4.03
CA ALA A 205 16.36 8.66 3.39
C ALA A 205 15.94 8.25 1.98
N PHE A 206 14.79 8.75 1.53
CA PHE A 206 14.28 8.60 0.19
C PHE A 206 14.12 9.98 -0.42
N ARG A 207 14.44 10.10 -1.68
CA ARG A 207 14.20 11.29 -2.47
C ARG A 207 13.66 10.89 -3.82
N PHE A 208 12.37 11.07 -4.01
CA PHE A 208 11.69 10.85 -5.27
C PHE A 208 11.64 12.15 -6.06
N VAL A 209 11.94 12.07 -7.35
CA VAL A 209 11.87 13.20 -8.26
C VAL A 209 10.94 12.88 -9.41
N TYR A 210 10.03 13.81 -9.72
CA TYR A 210 9.10 13.71 -10.85
C TYR A 210 9.62 14.52 -12.02
N ARG A 211 10.13 13.84 -13.03
CA ARG A 211 10.77 14.47 -14.19
C ARG A 211 10.65 13.63 -15.45
N ARG A 212 10.97 14.22 -16.57
CA ARG A 212 11.24 13.46 -17.79
C ARG A 212 12.70 13.03 -17.79
N PRO A 213 13.02 11.73 -17.93
CA PRO A 213 14.40 11.22 -17.81
C PRO A 213 15.38 11.82 -18.82
N TRP A 214 14.88 12.20 -20.00
CA TRP A 214 15.70 12.75 -21.10
C TRP A 214 15.89 14.26 -21.05
N GLU A 215 15.23 14.97 -20.11
CA GLU A 215 15.35 16.40 -19.97
C GLU A 215 16.34 16.75 -18.84
N SER A 216 17.30 17.65 -19.13
CA SER A 216 18.27 18.14 -18.15
C SER A 216 17.77 19.42 -17.46
N VAL A 217 16.52 19.42 -17.04
CA VAL A 217 15.87 20.52 -16.34
C VAL A 217 15.58 20.14 -14.89
N GLN A 218 15.26 21.13 -14.06
CA GLN A 218 14.84 20.88 -12.69
C GLN A 218 13.61 19.96 -12.66
N PRO A 219 13.54 19.02 -11.73
CA PRO A 219 12.34 18.20 -11.53
C PRO A 219 11.10 19.07 -11.35
N LYS A 220 9.97 18.59 -11.85
CA LYS A 220 8.69 19.27 -11.66
C LYS A 220 8.25 19.20 -10.19
N GLU A 221 8.61 18.12 -9.52
CA GLU A 221 8.21 17.83 -8.15
C GLU A 221 9.28 16.98 -7.47
N ILE A 222 9.43 17.15 -6.17
CA ILE A 222 10.34 16.38 -5.32
C ILE A 222 9.58 16.04 -4.05
N VAL A 223 9.69 14.78 -3.62
CA VAL A 223 9.12 14.28 -2.36
C VAL A 223 10.22 13.54 -1.61
N GLU A 224 10.37 13.83 -0.33
CA GLU A 224 11.42 13.28 0.51
C GLU A 224 10.82 12.63 1.77
N PHE A 225 11.33 11.47 2.12
CA PHE A 225 10.94 10.75 3.35
C PHE A 225 12.18 10.27 4.08
N SER A 226 12.04 10.08 5.38
CA SER A 226 13.01 9.32 6.18
C SER A 226 12.35 8.11 6.83
N VAL A 227 13.04 6.98 6.79
CA VAL A 227 12.56 5.74 7.40
C VAL A 227 13.60 5.26 8.40
N HIS A 228 13.16 4.98 9.61
CA HIS A 228 13.96 4.35 10.65
C HIS A 228 13.47 2.93 10.89
N VAL A 229 14.37 1.94 10.84
CA VAL A 229 14.08 0.53 11.11
C VAL A 229 14.71 0.14 12.43
N SER A 230 13.87 -0.29 13.38
CA SER A 230 14.26 -0.71 14.72
C SER A 230 14.32 -2.24 14.91
#